data_5a67bb62880c716d4ec4bab4404a8a1a
#
_entry.id   5a67bb62880c716d4ec4bab4404a8a1a
#
_cell.length_a   1.000
_cell.length_b   1.000
_cell.length_c   1.000
_cell.angle_alpha   90.00
_cell.angle_beta   90.00
_cell.angle_gamma   90.00
#
_symmetry.space_group_name_H-M   'P 1'
#
loop_
_entity.id
_entity.type
_entity.pdbx_description
1 polymer ?
#
loop_
_entity_poly.entity_id
_entity_poly.type
_entity_poly.pdbx_seq_one_letter_code
_entity_poly.pdbx_strand_id
1 'polypeptide(L)'
;MKKIKEINSGIYCFDNKLLFEMLEKVKNDNNQGEYYLPDVLALIREQKEIIETYLCDDFDETFGVNDRVALAYAENVMRNRINTKHMLAGVTLVDPTNTYIAPNAIIGRDTTIYPNVTIKSNTVIGEDCQIKPNS
;
A
#
# COMPACT_ATOMS: atom_id res chain seq x y z
N MET A 1 -18.93 -26.71 -2.26
CA MET A 1 -18.73 -25.33 -1.76
C MET A 1 -17.79 -24.60 -2.71
N LYS A 2 -18.22 -23.52 -3.37
CA LYS A 2 -17.29 -22.64 -4.10
C LYS A 2 -16.36 -22.00 -3.05
N LYS A 3 -15.04 -22.15 -3.23
CA LYS A 3 -14.07 -21.46 -2.37
C LYS A 3 -14.23 -19.97 -2.61
N ILE A 4 -14.53 -19.20 -1.57
CA ILE A 4 -14.49 -17.74 -1.60
C ILE A 4 -13.03 -17.35 -1.88
N LYS A 5 -12.83 -16.50 -2.90
CA LYS A 5 -11.50 -16.05 -3.31
C LYS A 5 -11.26 -14.57 -3.03
N GLU A 6 -12.31 -13.86 -2.63
CA GLU A 6 -12.27 -12.44 -2.32
C GLU A 6 -12.30 -12.25 -0.82
N ILE A 7 -11.55 -11.29 -0.33
CA ILE A 7 -11.52 -10.89 1.08
C ILE A 7 -11.88 -9.41 1.19
N ASN A 8 -12.40 -9.04 2.35
CA ASN A 8 -12.65 -7.66 2.69
C ASN A 8 -11.33 -6.97 3.08
N SER A 9 -10.95 -5.93 2.33
CA SER A 9 -9.73 -5.15 2.59
C SER A 9 -9.88 -4.16 3.75
N GLY A 10 -11.10 -3.91 4.22
CA GLY A 10 -11.38 -2.87 5.22
C GLY A 10 -11.43 -1.44 4.65
N ILE A 11 -11.40 -1.29 3.32
CA ILE A 11 -11.48 0.01 2.64
C ILE A 11 -12.89 0.18 2.09
N TYR A 12 -13.55 1.30 2.45
CA TYR A 12 -14.94 1.57 2.08
C TYR A 12 -15.13 3.00 1.58
N CYS A 13 -16.08 3.15 0.68
CA CYS A 13 -16.60 4.43 0.26
C CYS A 13 -18.12 4.43 0.48
N PHE A 14 -18.62 5.37 1.28
CA PHE A 14 -20.04 5.49 1.61
C PHE A 14 -20.60 6.85 1.22
N ASP A 15 -21.90 6.91 0.91
CA ASP A 15 -22.63 8.13 1.07
C ASP A 15 -22.60 8.57 2.54
N ASN A 16 -22.18 9.82 2.77
CA ASN A 16 -21.93 10.28 4.13
C ASN A 16 -23.20 10.30 5.00
N LYS A 17 -24.32 10.71 4.45
CA LYS A 17 -25.59 10.79 5.18
C LYS A 17 -26.07 9.39 5.56
N LEU A 18 -26.08 8.48 4.59
CA LEU A 18 -26.49 7.10 4.78
C LEU A 18 -25.59 6.39 5.80
N LEU A 19 -24.28 6.61 5.74
CA LEU A 19 -23.35 6.03 6.70
C LEU A 19 -23.71 6.42 8.14
N PHE A 20 -23.88 7.72 8.42
CA PHE A 20 -24.17 8.18 9.79
C PHE A 20 -25.55 7.72 10.27
N GLU A 21 -26.55 7.69 9.41
CA GLU A 21 -27.86 7.13 9.73
C GLU A 21 -27.79 5.63 10.11
N MET A 22 -26.91 4.87 9.46
CA MET A 22 -26.74 3.45 9.75
C MET A 22 -25.86 3.20 10.96
N LEU A 23 -24.84 4.01 11.20
CA LEU A 23 -23.96 3.89 12.37
C LEU A 23 -24.73 4.00 13.69
N GLU A 24 -25.80 4.81 13.74
CA GLU A 24 -26.66 4.90 14.93
C GLU A 24 -27.40 3.59 15.23
N LYS A 25 -27.53 2.69 14.25
CA LYS A 25 -28.23 1.42 14.36
C LYS A 25 -27.29 0.22 14.57
N VAL A 26 -25.98 0.42 14.41
CA VAL A 26 -24.99 -0.64 14.67
C VAL A 26 -24.98 -0.99 16.12
N LYS A 27 -24.98 -2.29 16.43
CA LYS A 27 -24.96 -2.83 17.77
C LYS A 27 -23.61 -3.46 18.07
N ASN A 28 -23.26 -3.56 19.33
CA ASN A 28 -22.07 -4.28 19.81
C ASN A 28 -22.43 -5.65 20.41
N ASP A 29 -23.51 -6.26 19.94
CA ASP A 29 -23.99 -7.57 20.38
C ASP A 29 -23.19 -8.70 19.72
N ASN A 30 -21.91 -8.78 20.07
CA ASN A 30 -20.97 -9.80 19.62
C ASN A 30 -20.06 -10.22 20.77
N ASN A 31 -19.29 -11.30 20.58
CA ASN A 31 -18.45 -11.88 21.64
C ASN A 31 -17.37 -10.93 22.18
N GLN A 32 -17.00 -9.89 21.45
CA GLN A 32 -15.97 -8.92 21.82
C GLN A 32 -16.57 -7.61 22.40
N GLY A 33 -17.90 -7.41 22.24
CA GLY A 33 -18.58 -6.18 22.66
C GLY A 33 -18.18 -4.95 21.85
N GLU A 34 -17.67 -5.15 20.62
CA GLU A 34 -17.16 -4.09 19.75
C GLU A 34 -18.17 -3.71 18.67
N TYR A 35 -18.08 -2.46 18.20
CA TYR A 35 -18.84 -1.99 17.04
C TYR A 35 -18.05 -2.23 15.76
N TYR A 36 -18.62 -2.99 14.83
CA TYR A 36 -17.98 -3.30 13.55
C TYR A 36 -18.55 -2.47 12.41
N LEU A 37 -17.68 -1.70 11.74
CA LEU A 37 -18.07 -0.95 10.55
C LEU A 37 -18.71 -1.82 9.44
N PRO A 38 -18.25 -3.05 9.17
CA PRO A 38 -18.91 -3.96 8.22
C PRO A 38 -20.40 -4.21 8.47
N ASP A 39 -20.89 -4.09 9.70
CA ASP A 39 -22.29 -4.28 10.03
C ASP A 39 -23.20 -3.25 9.38
N VAL A 40 -22.65 -2.07 9.07
CA VAL A 40 -23.33 -1.03 8.28
C VAL A 40 -23.78 -1.55 6.92
N LEU A 41 -22.99 -2.42 6.29
CA LEU A 41 -23.33 -3.00 4.97
C LEU A 41 -24.61 -3.85 5.04
N ALA A 42 -24.79 -4.62 6.13
CA ALA A 42 -26.00 -5.40 6.34
C ALA A 42 -27.23 -4.48 6.47
N LEU A 43 -27.10 -3.40 7.25
CA LEU A 43 -28.18 -2.42 7.45
C LEU A 43 -28.53 -1.66 6.16
N ILE A 44 -27.53 -1.27 5.37
CA ILE A 44 -27.73 -0.64 4.04
C ILE A 44 -28.48 -1.60 3.10
N ARG A 45 -28.11 -2.88 3.09
CA ARG A 45 -28.77 -3.89 2.28
C ARG A 45 -30.22 -4.11 2.68
N GLU A 46 -30.55 -4.07 3.97
CA GLU A 46 -31.93 -4.17 4.47
C GLU A 46 -32.80 -3.02 3.96
N GLN A 47 -32.23 -1.84 3.75
CA GLN A 47 -32.91 -0.70 3.14
C GLN A 47 -33.02 -0.79 1.61
N LYS A 48 -32.50 -1.86 1.01
CA LYS A 48 -32.48 -2.08 -0.46
C LYS A 48 -31.64 -1.04 -1.22
N GLU A 49 -30.71 -0.40 -0.54
CA GLU A 49 -29.76 0.49 -1.18
C GLU A 49 -28.67 -0.31 -1.92
N ILE A 50 -28.02 0.33 -2.88
CA ILE A 50 -27.04 -0.29 -3.75
C ILE A 50 -25.72 -0.46 -3.00
N ILE A 51 -25.17 -1.68 -3.01
CA ILE A 51 -23.83 -2.00 -2.52
C ILE A 51 -23.07 -2.61 -3.69
N GLU A 52 -21.92 -2.01 -4.02
CA GLU A 52 -21.03 -2.51 -5.04
C GLU A 52 -19.69 -2.87 -4.44
N THR A 53 -18.98 -3.79 -5.09
CA THR A 53 -17.62 -4.18 -4.72
C THR A 53 -16.66 -3.81 -5.84
N TYR A 54 -15.50 -3.30 -5.46
CA TYR A 54 -14.38 -3.10 -6.35
C TYR A 54 -13.32 -4.15 -6.06
N LEU A 55 -12.96 -4.95 -7.07
CA LEU A 55 -11.87 -5.90 -6.97
C LEU A 55 -10.56 -5.18 -7.27
N CYS A 56 -9.67 -5.12 -6.28
CA CYS A 56 -8.33 -4.58 -6.47
C CYS A 56 -7.45 -5.65 -7.13
N ASP A 57 -6.83 -5.32 -8.26
CA ASP A 57 -5.97 -6.24 -9.01
C ASP A 57 -4.62 -6.47 -8.34
N ASP A 58 -4.11 -5.46 -7.61
CA ASP A 58 -2.86 -5.54 -6.86
C ASP A 58 -3.15 -5.74 -5.36
N PHE A 59 -2.93 -6.97 -4.88
CA PHE A 59 -3.12 -7.33 -3.48
C PHE A 59 -2.28 -6.47 -2.52
N ASP A 60 -1.08 -6.06 -2.95
CA ASP A 60 -0.18 -5.26 -2.11
C ASP A 60 -0.71 -3.84 -1.82
N GLU A 61 -1.65 -3.33 -2.65
CA GLU A 61 -2.29 -2.04 -2.38
C GLU A 61 -3.26 -2.07 -1.20
N THR A 62 -3.76 -3.25 -0.86
CA THR A 62 -4.72 -3.45 0.23
C THR A 62 -4.11 -4.19 1.42
N PHE A 63 -2.79 -4.44 1.38
CA PHE A 63 -2.11 -5.21 2.41
C PHE A 63 -2.04 -4.45 3.74
N GLY A 64 -2.61 -5.05 4.80
CA GLY A 64 -2.60 -4.49 6.15
C GLY A 64 -1.30 -4.77 6.90
N VAL A 65 -0.74 -3.76 7.56
CA VAL A 65 0.48 -3.87 8.37
C VAL A 65 0.10 -3.90 9.86
N ASN A 66 0.10 -5.08 10.47
CA ASN A 66 -0.28 -5.29 11.87
C ASN A 66 0.90 -5.67 12.77
N ASP A 67 2.01 -6.09 12.19
CA ASP A 67 3.22 -6.50 12.91
C ASP A 67 4.49 -6.11 12.14
N ARG A 68 5.65 -6.39 12.72
CA ARG A 68 6.94 -6.04 12.13
C ARG A 68 7.32 -6.89 10.92
N VAL A 69 6.78 -8.10 10.81
CA VAL A 69 7.00 -8.97 9.65
C VAL A 69 6.23 -8.41 8.44
N ALA A 70 4.97 -8.04 8.66
CA ALA A 70 4.15 -7.36 7.68
C ALA A 70 4.74 -6.01 7.25
N LEU A 71 5.32 -5.24 8.20
CA LEU A 71 6.02 -4.00 7.89
C LEU A 71 7.24 -4.24 6.98
N ALA A 72 8.06 -5.24 7.28
CA ALA A 72 9.22 -5.58 6.46
C ALA A 72 8.82 -6.02 5.04
N TYR A 73 7.71 -6.73 4.90
CA TYR A 73 7.14 -7.07 3.59
C TYR A 73 6.71 -5.82 2.82
N ALA A 74 5.92 -4.94 3.45
CA ALA A 74 5.46 -3.70 2.82
C ALA A 74 6.62 -2.79 2.40
N GLU A 75 7.67 -2.69 3.23
CA GLU A 75 8.90 -1.97 2.89
C GLU A 75 9.58 -2.56 1.64
N ASN A 76 9.66 -3.89 1.54
CA ASN A 76 10.23 -4.55 0.36
C ASN A 76 9.42 -4.26 -0.91
N VAL A 77 8.09 -4.30 -0.83
CA VAL A 77 7.20 -3.95 -1.94
C VAL A 77 7.44 -2.49 -2.37
N MET A 78 7.46 -1.56 -1.43
CA MET A 78 7.71 -0.14 -1.73
C MET A 78 9.10 0.11 -2.32
N ARG A 79 10.15 -0.53 -1.78
CA ARG A 79 11.51 -0.47 -2.33
C ARG A 79 11.54 -0.95 -3.78
N ASN A 80 10.90 -2.07 -4.08
CA ASN A 80 10.84 -2.59 -5.44
C ASN A 80 10.13 -1.63 -6.39
N ARG A 81 9.01 -1.01 -5.98
CA ARG A 81 8.30 -0.01 -6.78
C ARG A 81 9.18 1.22 -7.06
N ILE A 82 9.85 1.75 -6.04
CA ILE A 82 10.73 2.92 -6.16
C ILE A 82 11.92 2.60 -7.07
N ASN A 83 12.61 1.48 -6.83
CA ASN A 83 13.76 1.08 -7.61
C ASN A 83 13.40 0.82 -9.07
N THR A 84 12.27 0.17 -9.32
CA THR A 84 11.76 -0.05 -10.69
C THR A 84 11.48 1.27 -11.40
N LYS A 85 10.87 2.24 -10.71
CA LYS A 85 10.64 3.58 -11.28
C LYS A 85 11.95 4.24 -11.73
N HIS A 86 13.01 4.19 -10.91
CA HIS A 86 14.31 4.77 -11.27
C HIS A 86 14.99 4.00 -12.41
N MET A 87 14.95 2.66 -12.40
CA MET A 87 15.50 1.85 -13.49
C MET A 87 14.79 2.13 -14.82
N LEU A 88 13.48 2.26 -14.83
CA LEU A 88 12.71 2.63 -16.03
C LEU A 88 13.01 4.08 -16.50
N ALA A 89 13.42 4.95 -15.59
CA ALA A 89 13.87 6.30 -15.91
C ALA A 89 15.32 6.38 -16.41
N GLY A 90 16.04 5.25 -16.53
CA GLY A 90 17.38 5.16 -17.07
C GLY A 90 18.50 5.15 -16.03
N VAL A 91 18.19 4.91 -14.76
CA VAL A 91 19.21 4.72 -13.69
C VAL A 91 19.60 3.24 -13.63
N THR A 92 20.90 2.96 -13.53
CA THR A 92 21.40 1.60 -13.33
C THR A 92 21.56 1.30 -11.85
N LEU A 93 20.79 0.32 -11.35
CA LEU A 93 20.98 -0.25 -10.01
C LEU A 93 21.67 -1.59 -10.15
N VAL A 94 22.91 -1.71 -9.66
CA VAL A 94 23.71 -2.96 -9.77
C VAL A 94 23.10 -4.06 -8.90
N ASP A 95 22.58 -3.70 -7.74
CA ASP A 95 21.84 -4.59 -6.85
C ASP A 95 20.60 -3.89 -6.29
N PRO A 96 19.46 -3.99 -6.99
CA PRO A 96 18.22 -3.36 -6.53
C PRO A 96 17.75 -3.87 -5.16
N THR A 97 18.12 -5.09 -4.78
CA THR A 97 17.69 -5.70 -3.52
C THR A 97 18.34 -5.02 -2.31
N ASN A 98 19.61 -4.61 -2.44
CA ASN A 98 20.38 -3.94 -1.40
C ASN A 98 20.59 -2.44 -1.69
N THR A 99 19.66 -1.83 -2.41
CA THR A 99 19.65 -0.38 -2.68
C THR A 99 18.38 0.24 -2.13
N TYR A 100 18.53 1.25 -1.27
CA TYR A 100 17.44 1.93 -0.59
C TYR A 100 17.35 3.37 -1.07
N ILE A 101 16.28 3.72 -1.78
CA ILE A 101 16.05 5.05 -2.34
C ILE A 101 14.78 5.62 -1.74
N ALA A 102 14.87 6.82 -1.17
CA ALA A 102 13.68 7.50 -0.66
C ALA A 102 12.73 7.91 -1.81
N PRO A 103 11.41 7.89 -1.60
CA PRO A 103 10.41 8.12 -2.66
C PRO A 103 10.54 9.45 -3.40
N ASN A 104 11.07 10.48 -2.73
CA ASN A 104 11.24 11.83 -3.23
C ASN A 104 12.69 12.18 -3.64
N ALA A 105 13.57 11.18 -3.69
CA ALA A 105 14.90 11.36 -4.27
C ALA A 105 14.81 11.54 -5.80
N ILE A 106 15.67 12.39 -6.34
CA ILE A 106 15.78 12.67 -7.79
C ILE A 106 17.13 12.17 -8.25
N ILE A 107 17.14 11.33 -9.28
CA ILE A 107 18.36 10.74 -9.83
C ILE A 107 18.32 10.88 -11.35
N GLY A 108 19.36 11.48 -11.92
CA GLY A 108 19.51 11.69 -13.35
C GLY A 108 19.83 10.39 -14.10
N ARG A 109 19.54 10.41 -15.40
CA ARG A 109 19.77 9.28 -16.32
C ARG A 109 21.25 8.87 -16.34
N ASP A 110 21.47 7.63 -16.72
CA ASP A 110 22.80 7.04 -16.91
C ASP A 110 23.68 7.03 -15.63
N THR A 111 23.08 7.42 -14.49
CA THR A 111 23.71 7.27 -13.19
C THR A 111 23.71 5.81 -12.76
N THR A 112 24.85 5.33 -12.27
CA THR A 112 25.03 3.96 -11.76
C THR A 112 25.14 3.97 -10.23
N ILE A 113 24.28 3.17 -9.58
CA ILE A 113 24.25 2.99 -8.13
C ILE A 113 24.70 1.58 -7.81
N TYR A 114 25.77 1.47 -7.03
CA TYR A 114 26.36 0.21 -6.61
C TYR A 114 25.64 -0.37 -5.36
N PRO A 115 25.95 -1.63 -4.98
CA PRO A 115 25.28 -2.27 -3.84
C PRO A 115 25.46 -1.55 -2.50
N ASN A 116 24.51 -1.76 -1.58
CA ASN A 116 24.52 -1.24 -0.20
C ASN A 116 24.53 0.30 -0.13
N VAL A 117 23.83 0.96 -1.04
CA VAL A 117 23.67 2.41 -1.04
C VAL A 117 22.33 2.79 -0.43
N THR A 118 22.32 3.84 0.40
CA THR A 118 21.12 4.44 0.97
C THR A 118 20.99 5.89 0.57
N ILE A 119 20.00 6.21 -0.27
CA ILE A 119 19.71 7.57 -0.74
C ILE A 119 18.53 8.11 0.06
N LYS A 120 18.81 9.13 0.88
CA LYS A 120 17.82 9.75 1.76
C LYS A 120 16.88 10.71 1.03
N SER A 121 15.82 11.11 1.74
CA SER A 121 14.85 12.09 1.26
C SER A 121 15.52 13.41 0.82
N ASN A 122 14.95 14.02 -0.22
CA ASN A 122 15.39 15.29 -0.79
C ASN A 122 16.83 15.29 -1.37
N THR A 123 17.39 14.10 -1.60
CA THR A 123 18.68 13.98 -2.30
C THR A 123 18.46 14.20 -3.80
N VAL A 124 19.32 15.00 -4.40
CA VAL A 124 19.38 15.22 -5.85
C VAL A 124 20.73 14.76 -6.37
N ILE A 125 20.71 13.82 -7.33
CA ILE A 125 21.88 13.30 -8.02
C ILE A 125 21.72 13.61 -9.51
N GLY A 126 22.75 14.15 -10.13
CA GLY A 126 22.76 14.49 -11.56
C GLY A 126 22.80 13.27 -12.47
N GLU A 127 23.01 13.51 -13.76
CA GLU A 127 23.22 12.48 -14.78
C GLU A 127 24.68 11.97 -14.77
N ASP A 128 24.92 10.79 -15.37
CA ASP A 128 26.24 10.18 -15.53
C ASP A 128 27.07 10.03 -14.23
N CYS A 129 26.42 9.98 -13.08
CA CYS A 129 27.10 9.85 -11.80
C CYS A 129 27.38 8.38 -11.45
N GLN A 130 28.36 8.15 -10.59
CA GLN A 130 28.65 6.84 -10.02
C GLN A 130 28.61 6.93 -8.49
N ILE A 131 27.62 6.26 -7.87
CA ILE A 131 27.50 6.19 -6.44
C ILE A 131 28.11 4.85 -5.98
N LYS A 132 29.26 4.95 -5.33
CA LYS A 132 30.07 3.79 -4.95
C LYS A 132 29.39 2.97 -3.84
N PRO A 133 29.78 1.68 -3.64
CA PRO A 133 29.21 0.84 -2.60
C PRO A 133 29.34 1.44 -1.20
N ASN A 134 28.35 1.17 -0.35
CA ASN A 134 28.31 1.60 1.06
C ASN A 134 28.30 3.14 1.27
N SER A 135 27.64 3.85 0.37
CA SER A 135 27.44 5.31 0.46
C SER A 135 26.08 5.65 1.06
#